data_92f0c47c4c53c9d39bfc69e2caac144c
#
_entry.id   92f0c47c4c53c9d39bfc69e2caac144c
#
_cell.length_a   1.000
_cell.length_b   1.000
_cell.length_c   1.000
_cell.angle_alpha   90.00
_cell.angle_beta   90.00
_cell.angle_gamma   90.00
#
_symmetry.space_group_name_H-M   'P 1'
#
loop_
_entity.id
_entity.type
_entity.pdbx_description
1 polymer ?
#
loop_
_entity_poly.entity_id
_entity_poly.type
_entity_poly.pdbx_seq_one_letter_code
_entity_poly.pdbx_strand_id
1 'polypeptide(L)'
;MRYRKILLLICFALFIAGCGKTEGVKKDEDQYGFLVAESGEVSIPLTPFDSLDPLTTSNMSYFYLCGLVYDGLYSLDKNYKPVRELVESEEIEGHSVILKLKDAVTFHDGSTLAAEDVINSLDHIKNTGTGAYFDLIRNPINGEMSLKATALDSKTVKFTWDGPGPMLLEYLIFPIVKYKGDRNSMPLGTGPFKFEKYETKKAVYLSRYEYYYDEMPSITKVTGIVHEDEDLIFTSLETGRINVSTAWTSEYGRFYNNDKFSADIFPGNKLTFMFLNTKGLLEDENLRKAVSYAIDKDELIKNSVKDRGVKTSSFLNPKSYYSNSMNDETNLEKAEQIFSNTKPTFRLYFYWGEKEQIEVANYITAALKNAGAEVDIIDGEGEDFETYLQNVKDGNYDILISQMNADIVPTYPIFLNSGVFPNEDEEFNHIISKIKNSSNSRDLIQINKELERYVINKKVFVPLFFNQNAMIYSNQIISEYESNNIFPYKSLKRAYFTEKHDGKGIDEPEVKTDEKKETKTE
;
A
#
# COMPACT_ATOMS: atom_id res chain seq x y z
N MET A 1 2.19 -62.89 33.69
CA MET A 1 1.22 -61.82 33.85
C MET A 1 1.24 -61.28 35.28
N ARG A 2 2.43 -60.95 35.86
CA ARG A 2 2.56 -60.53 37.29
C ARG A 2 3.72 -59.55 37.55
N TYR A 3 4.31 -58.95 36.52
CA TYR A 3 5.44 -58.00 36.66
C TYR A 3 5.19 -56.59 36.05
N ARG A 4 3.94 -56.26 35.72
CA ARG A 4 3.61 -54.99 35.07
C ARG A 4 2.95 -53.95 35.98
N LYS A 5 2.83 -54.24 37.28
CA LYS A 5 2.17 -53.34 38.28
C LYS A 5 3.08 -52.75 39.38
N ILE A 6 4.42 -53.02 39.31
CA ILE A 6 5.36 -52.51 40.35
C ILE A 6 6.21 -51.32 39.81
N LEU A 7 6.20 -51.03 38.51
CA LEU A 7 7.02 -49.95 37.94
C LEU A 7 6.32 -48.57 37.91
N LEU A 8 5.08 -48.47 38.37
CA LEU A 8 4.26 -47.21 38.36
C LEU A 8 4.17 -46.54 39.72
N LEU A 9 4.84 -47.03 40.76
CA LEU A 9 4.79 -46.48 42.14
C LEU A 9 6.14 -45.89 42.62
N ILE A 10 7.21 -45.95 41.80
CA ILE A 10 8.52 -45.39 42.19
C ILE A 10 8.80 -44.02 41.53
N CYS A 11 8.01 -43.59 40.56
CA CYS A 11 8.16 -42.24 39.93
C CYS A 11 7.42 -41.11 40.64
N PHE A 12 6.73 -41.35 41.80
CA PHE A 12 5.95 -40.34 42.46
C PHE A 12 6.55 -39.84 43.81
N ALA A 13 7.78 -40.24 44.14
CA ALA A 13 8.39 -39.95 45.44
C ALA A 13 9.70 -39.13 45.40
N LEU A 14 10.04 -38.47 44.29
CA LEU A 14 11.30 -37.70 44.16
C LEU A 14 11.10 -36.23 43.74
N PHE A 15 9.95 -35.65 44.04
CA PHE A 15 9.69 -34.21 43.79
C PHE A 15 9.29 -33.42 45.03
N ILE A 16 9.87 -33.68 46.19
CA ILE A 16 9.75 -32.80 47.34
C ILE A 16 11.11 -32.73 48.06
N ALA A 17 12.02 -31.88 47.62
CA ALA A 17 13.02 -31.19 48.42
C ALA A 17 13.91 -30.31 47.51
N GLY A 18 13.58 -29.03 47.47
CA GLY A 18 14.38 -28.01 46.77
C GLY A 18 13.81 -26.62 46.99
N CYS A 19 13.68 -26.19 48.26
CA CYS A 19 13.43 -24.79 48.60
C CYS A 19 14.72 -23.99 48.35
N GLY A 20 14.80 -23.32 47.24
CA GLY A 20 15.71 -22.19 46.99
C GLY A 20 14.86 -20.98 46.70
N LYS A 21 14.86 -19.98 47.58
CA LYS A 21 14.23 -18.68 47.36
C LYS A 21 14.94 -17.98 46.19
N THR A 22 14.29 -17.93 45.06
CA THR A 22 14.49 -16.90 44.04
C THR A 22 13.24 -16.04 44.07
N GLU A 23 13.40 -14.74 44.31
CA GLU A 23 12.34 -13.76 44.20
C GLU A 23 11.87 -13.77 42.74
N GLY A 24 10.72 -14.41 42.54
CA GLY A 24 10.08 -14.49 41.25
C GLY A 24 9.40 -13.17 40.95
N VAL A 25 9.78 -12.53 39.85
CA VAL A 25 8.96 -11.54 39.17
C VAL A 25 7.61 -12.21 38.90
N LYS A 26 6.56 -11.73 39.56
CA LYS A 26 5.18 -12.15 39.29
C LYS A 26 4.87 -11.72 37.85
N LYS A 27 4.75 -12.67 36.95
CA LYS A 27 4.05 -12.46 35.69
C LYS A 27 2.57 -12.39 36.03
N ASP A 28 1.97 -11.24 35.84
CA ASP A 28 0.52 -11.12 35.85
C ASP A 28 0.00 -11.79 34.58
N GLU A 29 -0.41 -13.04 34.70
CA GLU A 29 -1.26 -13.68 33.68
C GLU A 29 -2.68 -13.12 33.93
N ASP A 30 -3.22 -12.39 32.93
CA ASP A 30 -4.63 -12.08 32.96
C ASP A 30 -5.45 -13.36 32.69
N GLN A 31 -6.76 -13.27 32.92
CA GLN A 31 -7.70 -14.40 32.86
C GLN A 31 -7.72 -15.17 31.53
N TYR A 32 -6.95 -14.72 30.52
CA TYR A 32 -6.90 -15.24 29.14
C TYR A 32 -5.50 -15.70 28.67
N GLY A 33 -4.49 -15.64 29.57
CA GLY A 33 -3.14 -16.13 29.24
C GLY A 33 -2.38 -15.28 28.19
N PHE A 34 -2.71 -14.01 28.01
CA PHE A 34 -2.02 -13.13 27.08
C PHE A 34 -0.68 -12.67 27.67
N LEU A 35 0.39 -12.85 26.88
CA LEU A 35 1.65 -12.17 27.12
C LEU A 35 1.44 -10.69 26.79
N VAL A 36 1.24 -9.86 27.81
CA VAL A 36 1.23 -8.40 27.64
C VAL A 36 2.64 -7.99 27.21
N ALA A 37 2.78 -7.45 26.01
CA ALA A 37 4.04 -6.88 25.57
C ALA A 37 4.49 -5.81 26.57
N GLU A 38 5.76 -5.84 26.98
CA GLU A 38 6.31 -4.76 27.81
C GLU A 38 6.08 -3.43 27.10
N SER A 39 5.74 -2.38 27.85
CA SER A 39 5.51 -1.04 27.29
C SER A 39 6.76 -0.59 26.52
N GLY A 40 6.55 -0.17 25.25
CA GLY A 40 7.64 0.25 24.35
C GLY A 40 8.08 -0.81 23.33
N GLU A 41 7.52 -2.01 23.31
CA GLU A 41 7.83 -3.06 22.34
C GLU A 41 6.65 -3.35 21.42
N VAL A 42 6.89 -3.38 20.10
CA VAL A 42 5.92 -3.72 19.06
C VAL A 42 6.32 -5.02 18.37
N SER A 43 5.34 -5.89 18.15
CA SER A 43 5.51 -7.11 17.36
C SER A 43 4.64 -7.05 16.11
N ILE A 44 5.25 -7.27 14.94
CA ILE A 44 4.61 -7.26 13.62
C ILE A 44 4.79 -8.62 12.92
N PRO A 45 3.89 -9.01 12.01
CA PRO A 45 4.05 -10.23 11.25
C PRO A 45 5.03 -10.05 10.09
N LEU A 46 5.77 -11.12 9.80
CA LEU A 46 6.52 -11.33 8.57
C LEU A 46 6.08 -12.66 7.94
N THR A 47 6.16 -12.74 6.62
CA THR A 47 6.13 -14.02 5.88
C THR A 47 7.56 -14.47 5.60
N PRO A 48 7.81 -15.74 5.27
CA PRO A 48 9.16 -16.22 4.94
C PRO A 48 9.80 -15.40 3.81
N PHE A 49 11.02 -14.97 3.99
CA PHE A 49 11.80 -14.22 3.02
C PHE A 49 13.21 -14.81 2.88
N ASP A 50 13.83 -14.60 1.74
CA ASP A 50 15.08 -15.22 1.32
C ASP A 50 16.30 -14.27 1.33
N SER A 51 16.06 -12.97 1.41
CA SER A 51 17.11 -11.94 1.38
C SER A 51 16.91 -10.89 2.46
N LEU A 52 18.03 -10.48 3.06
CA LEU A 52 18.09 -9.34 3.99
C LEU A 52 18.38 -8.01 3.26
N ASP A 53 18.52 -8.02 1.95
CA ASP A 53 18.77 -6.81 1.16
C ASP A 53 17.45 -6.05 0.91
N PRO A 54 17.28 -4.84 1.46
CA PRO A 54 16.06 -4.06 1.33
C PRO A 54 15.82 -3.55 -0.09
N LEU A 55 16.86 -3.42 -0.92
CA LEU A 55 16.75 -2.85 -2.27
C LEU A 55 16.27 -3.86 -3.30
N THR A 56 16.43 -5.16 -3.02
CA THR A 56 16.17 -6.23 -4.00
C THR A 56 15.07 -7.19 -3.56
N THR A 57 14.57 -7.06 -2.33
CA THR A 57 13.51 -7.93 -1.82
C THR A 57 12.22 -7.78 -2.64
N SER A 58 11.60 -8.91 -2.93
CA SER A 58 10.23 -9.00 -3.46
C SER A 58 9.21 -9.37 -2.36
N ASN A 59 9.68 -9.70 -1.15
CA ASN A 59 8.80 -10.03 -0.03
C ASN A 59 8.21 -8.76 0.58
N MET A 60 6.90 -8.57 0.44
CA MET A 60 6.22 -7.35 0.88
C MET A 60 6.24 -7.14 2.39
N SER A 61 6.13 -8.20 3.20
CA SER A 61 6.17 -8.05 4.66
C SER A 61 7.53 -7.57 5.16
N TYR A 62 8.61 -8.08 4.55
CA TYR A 62 9.96 -7.63 4.83
C TYR A 62 10.22 -6.21 4.28
N PHE A 63 9.72 -5.90 3.09
CA PHE A 63 9.74 -4.55 2.52
C PHE A 63 9.12 -3.51 3.48
N TYR A 64 7.97 -3.83 4.09
CA TYR A 64 7.34 -2.93 5.07
C TYR A 64 8.16 -2.75 6.34
N LEU A 65 8.76 -3.83 6.86
CA LEU A 65 9.68 -3.75 8.01
C LEU A 65 10.89 -2.87 7.68
N CYS A 66 11.42 -2.95 6.45
CA CYS A 66 12.55 -2.14 6.01
C CYS A 66 12.26 -0.63 6.10
N GLY A 67 11.01 -0.19 5.95
CA GLY A 67 10.60 1.20 6.17
C GLY A 67 10.83 1.76 7.58
N LEU A 68 11.14 0.90 8.56
CA LEU A 68 11.54 1.30 9.92
C LEU A 68 13.06 1.42 10.08
N VAL A 69 13.82 0.74 9.23
CA VAL A 69 15.30 0.64 9.33
C VAL A 69 15.99 1.62 8.39
N TYR A 70 15.35 1.90 7.26
CA TYR A 70 15.96 2.70 6.19
C TYR A 70 15.09 3.90 5.85
N ASP A 71 15.71 5.06 5.69
CA ASP A 71 15.08 6.22 5.11
C ASP A 71 15.49 6.36 3.63
N GLY A 72 14.57 6.93 2.83
CA GLY A 72 14.82 7.37 1.48
C GLY A 72 15.19 8.85 1.43
N LEU A 73 15.47 9.39 0.26
CA LEU A 73 15.59 10.84 0.07
C LEU A 73 14.28 11.54 0.40
N TYR A 74 13.19 10.92 0.00
CA TYR A 74 11.81 11.30 0.30
C TYR A 74 11.04 10.12 0.87
N SER A 75 9.96 10.42 1.58
CA SER A 75 8.85 9.53 1.85
C SER A 75 7.57 10.10 1.25
N LEU A 76 6.46 9.38 1.38
CA LEU A 76 5.15 9.84 0.95
C LEU A 76 4.24 9.97 2.16
N ASP A 77 3.52 11.10 2.25
CA ASP A 77 2.49 11.30 3.27
C ASP A 77 1.22 10.44 2.96
N LYS A 78 0.17 10.58 3.77
CA LYS A 78 -1.10 9.89 3.59
C LYS A 78 -1.82 10.17 2.25
N ASN A 79 -1.45 11.24 1.58
CA ASN A 79 -1.98 11.63 0.26
C ASN A 79 -0.99 11.33 -0.87
N TYR A 80 0.06 10.57 -0.56
CA TYR A 80 1.16 10.21 -1.46
C TYR A 80 1.95 11.41 -1.99
N LYS A 81 1.90 12.54 -1.27
CA LYS A 81 2.73 13.70 -1.58
C LYS A 81 4.14 13.50 -1.01
N PRO A 82 5.20 13.82 -1.79
CA PRO A 82 6.58 13.66 -1.32
C PRO A 82 6.90 14.57 -0.13
N VAL A 83 7.52 13.98 0.88
CA VAL A 83 8.00 14.63 2.11
C VAL A 83 9.50 14.38 2.21
N ARG A 84 10.28 15.44 2.44
CA ARG A 84 11.75 15.32 2.60
C ARG A 84 12.09 14.49 3.82
N GLU A 85 12.94 13.48 3.66
CA GLU A 85 13.55 12.73 4.76
C GLU A 85 15.04 13.06 4.88
N LEU A 86 15.88 12.60 3.95
CA LEU A 86 17.32 12.83 3.97
C LEU A 86 17.74 14.14 3.26
N VAL A 87 16.78 14.85 2.66
CA VAL A 87 17.00 16.07 1.87
C VAL A 87 16.78 17.32 2.70
N GLU A 88 17.73 18.26 2.65
CA GLU A 88 17.64 19.61 3.23
C GLU A 88 16.89 20.55 2.27
N SER A 89 17.29 20.55 1.00
CA SER A 89 16.67 21.39 -0.04
C SER A 89 16.78 20.75 -1.41
N GLU A 90 15.83 21.12 -2.30
CA GLU A 90 15.84 20.73 -3.71
C GLU A 90 15.72 21.94 -4.64
N GLU A 91 16.29 21.80 -5.84
CA GLU A 91 16.10 22.69 -6.99
C GLU A 91 15.68 21.85 -8.20
N ILE A 92 14.51 22.13 -8.78
CA ILE A 92 13.94 21.40 -9.91
C ILE A 92 14.20 22.19 -11.20
N GLU A 93 14.88 21.59 -12.15
CA GLU A 93 15.22 22.16 -13.45
C GLU A 93 14.75 21.22 -14.59
N GLY A 94 13.54 21.44 -15.12
CA GLY A 94 12.99 20.64 -16.21
C GLY A 94 12.86 19.17 -15.83
N HIS A 95 13.69 18.29 -16.43
CA HIS A 95 13.76 16.85 -16.18
C HIS A 95 14.86 16.45 -15.18
N SER A 96 15.36 17.42 -14.41
CA SER A 96 16.37 17.17 -13.39
C SER A 96 16.02 17.79 -12.06
N VAL A 97 16.61 17.24 -11.00
CA VAL A 97 16.55 17.80 -9.66
C VAL A 97 17.93 17.76 -9.01
N ILE A 98 18.30 18.85 -8.37
CA ILE A 98 19.53 18.95 -7.56
C ILE A 98 19.10 18.91 -6.10
N LEU A 99 19.61 17.95 -5.35
CA LEU A 99 19.28 17.70 -3.95
C LEU A 99 20.49 17.97 -3.06
N LYS A 100 20.30 18.77 -2.02
CA LYS A 100 21.24 18.91 -0.93
C LYS A 100 20.83 18.00 0.22
N LEU A 101 21.73 17.12 0.67
CA LEU A 101 21.52 16.20 1.78
C LEU A 101 21.66 16.92 3.12
N LYS A 102 20.90 16.51 4.15
CA LYS A 102 21.03 16.98 5.53
C LYS A 102 22.41 16.65 6.09
N ASP A 103 23.01 17.56 6.85
CA ASP A 103 24.35 17.39 7.40
C ASP A 103 24.41 16.42 8.59
N ALA A 104 23.37 16.42 9.44
CA ALA A 104 23.35 15.69 10.71
C ALA A 104 22.96 14.20 10.59
N VAL A 105 22.76 13.66 9.38
CA VAL A 105 22.34 12.26 9.18
C VAL A 105 23.53 11.32 9.30
N THR A 106 23.36 10.29 10.15
CA THR A 106 24.32 9.20 10.31
C THR A 106 23.67 7.85 10.07
N PHE A 107 24.44 6.90 9.54
CA PHE A 107 24.08 5.49 9.53
C PHE A 107 24.13 4.89 10.94
N HIS A 108 23.56 3.71 11.13
CA HIS A 108 23.48 3.01 12.41
C HIS A 108 24.85 2.67 13.04
N ASP A 109 25.95 2.81 12.30
CA ASP A 109 27.32 2.68 12.82
C ASP A 109 27.98 4.03 13.16
N GLY A 110 27.24 5.14 13.03
CA GLY A 110 27.73 6.49 13.28
C GLY A 110 28.45 7.14 12.09
N SER A 111 28.64 6.43 10.96
CA SER A 111 29.23 7.04 9.75
C SER A 111 28.25 8.02 9.10
N THR A 112 28.75 9.14 8.58
CA THR A 112 27.92 10.20 7.99
C THR A 112 27.42 9.82 6.60
N LEU A 113 26.19 10.18 6.29
CA LEU A 113 25.59 10.06 4.96
C LEU A 113 26.32 10.95 3.95
N ALA A 114 26.64 10.41 2.78
CA ALA A 114 27.26 11.13 1.67
C ALA A 114 26.50 10.90 0.35
N ALA A 115 26.73 11.77 -0.62
CA ALA A 115 26.16 11.67 -1.97
C ALA A 115 26.49 10.34 -2.67
N GLU A 116 27.66 9.80 -2.40
CA GLU A 116 28.11 8.50 -2.94
C GLU A 116 27.24 7.34 -2.43
N ASP A 117 26.73 7.38 -1.19
CA ASP A 117 25.83 6.35 -0.65
C ASP A 117 24.50 6.31 -1.42
N VAL A 118 24.04 7.49 -1.87
CA VAL A 118 22.82 7.62 -2.70
C VAL A 118 23.06 7.00 -4.08
N ILE A 119 24.18 7.29 -4.71
CA ILE A 119 24.54 6.74 -6.03
C ILE A 119 24.68 5.22 -5.95
N ASN A 120 25.41 4.72 -4.93
CA ASN A 120 25.61 3.29 -4.73
C ASN A 120 24.30 2.54 -4.51
N SER A 121 23.34 3.11 -3.78
CA SER A 121 22.02 2.54 -3.58
C SER A 121 21.24 2.45 -4.89
N LEU A 122 21.20 3.53 -5.68
CA LEU A 122 20.54 3.54 -6.99
C LEU A 122 21.19 2.55 -7.97
N ASP A 123 22.52 2.52 -8.03
CA ASP A 123 23.24 1.63 -8.94
C ASP A 123 23.06 0.16 -8.54
N HIS A 124 22.95 -0.14 -7.24
CA HIS A 124 22.63 -1.49 -6.78
C HIS A 124 21.25 -1.94 -7.27
N ILE A 125 20.21 -1.10 -7.13
CA ILE A 125 18.85 -1.39 -7.65
C ILE A 125 18.91 -1.66 -9.16
N LYS A 126 19.58 -0.78 -9.93
CA LYS A 126 19.67 -0.90 -11.40
C LYS A 126 20.42 -2.15 -11.84
N ASN A 127 21.53 -2.48 -11.18
CA ASN A 127 22.37 -3.62 -11.52
C ASN A 127 21.72 -4.95 -11.18
N THR A 128 20.87 -4.99 -10.14
CA THR A 128 20.14 -6.20 -9.77
C THR A 128 18.99 -6.47 -10.76
N GLY A 129 18.33 -5.42 -11.25
CA GLY A 129 17.29 -5.50 -12.28
C GLY A 129 15.99 -6.15 -11.81
N THR A 130 15.80 -6.30 -10.48
CA THR A 130 14.61 -6.93 -9.88
C THR A 130 14.26 -6.27 -8.54
N GLY A 131 13.06 -6.57 -8.03
CA GLY A 131 12.56 -6.09 -6.75
C GLY A 131 11.65 -4.86 -6.88
N ALA A 132 10.91 -4.59 -5.81
CA ALA A 132 9.89 -3.54 -5.78
C ALA A 132 10.43 -2.14 -6.15
N TYR A 133 11.65 -1.81 -5.73
CA TYR A 133 12.26 -0.51 -6.04
C TYR A 133 12.76 -0.42 -7.49
N PHE A 134 13.17 -1.54 -8.11
CA PHE A 134 13.53 -1.54 -9.53
C PHE A 134 12.34 -1.16 -10.41
N ASP A 135 11.18 -1.73 -10.13
CA ASP A 135 9.95 -1.40 -10.85
C ASP A 135 9.50 0.04 -10.57
N LEU A 136 9.63 0.49 -9.32
CA LEU A 136 9.24 1.83 -8.89
C LEU A 136 10.03 2.94 -9.61
N ILE A 137 11.36 2.81 -9.79
CA ILE A 137 12.22 3.86 -10.39
C ILE A 137 12.21 3.88 -11.93
N ARG A 138 11.32 3.10 -12.57
CA ARG A 138 11.12 3.15 -14.03
C ARG A 138 10.34 4.40 -14.42
N ASN A 139 10.58 4.86 -15.64
CA ASN A 139 9.84 5.99 -16.18
C ASN A 139 8.33 5.67 -16.26
N PRO A 140 7.44 6.49 -15.65
CA PRO A 140 6.02 6.22 -15.62
C PRO A 140 5.32 6.27 -16.97
N ILE A 141 6.00 6.79 -18.01
CA ILE A 141 5.40 6.97 -19.34
C ILE A 141 5.74 5.79 -20.27
N ASN A 142 7.00 5.37 -20.30
CA ASN A 142 7.47 4.34 -21.23
C ASN A 142 7.98 3.06 -20.55
N GLY A 143 8.05 3.04 -19.22
CA GLY A 143 8.55 1.91 -18.45
C GLY A 143 10.06 1.70 -18.54
N GLU A 144 10.81 2.61 -19.16
CA GLU A 144 12.26 2.48 -19.31
C GLU A 144 13.03 2.96 -18.08
N MET A 145 14.23 2.43 -17.89
CA MET A 145 15.15 2.84 -16.83
C MET A 145 15.99 4.04 -17.31
N SER A 146 15.48 5.24 -17.10
CA SER A 146 16.17 6.48 -17.51
C SER A 146 16.81 7.26 -16.35
N LEU A 147 16.47 6.93 -15.08
CA LEU A 147 16.95 7.63 -13.91
C LEU A 147 18.47 7.52 -13.75
N LYS A 148 19.15 8.67 -13.65
CA LYS A 148 20.61 8.78 -13.43
C LYS A 148 20.88 9.70 -12.25
N ALA A 149 21.91 9.39 -11.46
CA ALA A 149 22.40 10.20 -10.36
C ALA A 149 23.88 10.54 -10.55
N THR A 150 24.27 11.74 -10.15
CA THR A 150 25.66 12.23 -10.19
C THR A 150 25.93 13.06 -8.94
N ALA A 151 27.00 12.77 -8.19
CA ALA A 151 27.45 13.61 -7.09
C ALA A 151 28.07 14.88 -7.65
N LEU A 152 27.61 16.04 -7.19
CA LEU A 152 28.23 17.33 -7.48
C LEU A 152 29.29 17.66 -6.43
N ASP A 153 29.07 17.23 -5.20
CA ASP A 153 30.01 17.24 -4.06
C ASP A 153 29.57 16.15 -3.05
N SER A 154 30.17 16.11 -1.86
CA SER A 154 29.91 15.09 -0.85
C SER A 154 28.49 15.12 -0.27
N LYS A 155 27.73 16.21 -0.46
CA LYS A 155 26.38 16.42 0.06
C LYS A 155 25.35 16.80 -1.00
N THR A 156 25.76 16.92 -2.25
CA THR A 156 24.87 17.38 -3.34
C THR A 156 24.80 16.34 -4.45
N VAL A 157 23.58 15.89 -4.76
CA VAL A 157 23.30 14.90 -5.82
C VAL A 157 22.39 15.52 -6.87
N LYS A 158 22.76 15.40 -8.14
CA LYS A 158 21.92 15.74 -9.28
C LYS A 158 21.30 14.46 -9.85
N PHE A 159 19.97 14.44 -9.95
CA PHE A 159 19.20 13.41 -10.66
C PHE A 159 18.72 13.94 -12.00
N THR A 160 18.70 13.06 -13.00
CA THR A 160 18.11 13.32 -14.33
C THR A 160 17.34 12.09 -14.79
N TRP A 161 16.23 12.30 -15.50
CA TRP A 161 15.44 11.24 -16.09
C TRP A 161 14.62 11.74 -17.29
N ASP A 162 13.93 10.86 -18.02
CA ASP A 162 13.15 11.23 -19.21
C ASP A 162 11.66 11.48 -18.90
N GLY A 163 11.27 11.41 -17.63
CA GLY A 163 9.91 11.67 -17.16
C GLY A 163 9.67 13.13 -16.79
N PRO A 164 8.45 13.49 -16.37
CA PRO A 164 8.13 14.82 -15.87
C PRO A 164 8.95 15.16 -14.62
N GLY A 165 9.69 16.26 -14.63
CA GLY A 165 10.55 16.67 -13.50
C GLY A 165 9.82 16.76 -12.16
N PRO A 166 8.60 17.32 -12.09
CA PRO A 166 7.83 17.41 -10.85
C PRO A 166 7.49 16.05 -10.21
N MET A 167 7.38 14.98 -10.99
CA MET A 167 7.10 13.63 -10.48
C MET A 167 8.34 12.93 -9.93
N LEU A 168 9.54 13.44 -10.22
CA LEU A 168 10.77 12.74 -9.86
C LEU A 168 10.90 12.50 -8.35
N LEU A 169 10.39 13.42 -7.52
CA LEU A 169 10.49 13.32 -6.06
C LEU A 169 9.75 12.11 -5.48
N GLU A 170 8.62 11.71 -6.09
CA GLU A 170 7.85 10.53 -5.67
C GLU A 170 8.58 9.22 -5.96
N TYR A 171 9.56 9.23 -6.86
CA TYR A 171 10.38 8.07 -7.23
C TYR A 171 11.66 7.97 -6.40
N LEU A 172 12.04 9.04 -5.69
CA LEU A 172 13.24 9.09 -4.85
C LEU A 172 12.95 8.60 -3.41
N ILE A 173 12.07 7.61 -3.28
CA ILE A 173 11.66 7.02 -1.99
C ILE A 173 12.38 5.70 -1.68
N PHE A 174 13.28 5.26 -2.55
CA PHE A 174 14.06 4.04 -2.31
C PHE A 174 15.03 4.23 -1.13
N PRO A 175 15.30 3.18 -0.33
CA PRO A 175 16.22 3.23 0.80
C PRO A 175 17.63 3.63 0.41
N ILE A 176 18.25 4.50 1.22
CA ILE A 176 19.68 4.73 1.12
C ILE A 176 20.37 3.81 2.10
N VAL A 177 21.24 2.94 1.58
CA VAL A 177 21.88 1.87 2.33
C VAL A 177 23.40 1.93 2.24
N LYS A 178 24.09 1.37 3.26
CA LYS A 178 25.53 1.20 3.26
C LYS A 178 25.89 -0.25 3.53
N TYR A 179 26.55 -0.88 2.57
CA TYR A 179 26.98 -2.28 2.71
C TYR A 179 28.29 -2.38 3.49
N LYS A 180 28.38 -3.34 4.43
CA LYS A 180 29.59 -3.60 5.24
C LYS A 180 30.57 -4.59 4.59
N GLY A 181 30.39 -4.92 3.33
CA GLY A 181 31.23 -5.89 2.61
C GLY A 181 30.87 -7.35 2.81
N ASP A 182 30.01 -7.69 3.77
CA ASP A 182 29.45 -9.03 3.95
C ASP A 182 28.03 -9.06 3.40
N ARG A 183 27.81 -9.84 2.32
CA ARG A 183 26.51 -9.99 1.66
C ARG A 183 25.46 -10.72 2.52
N ASN A 184 25.89 -11.37 3.62
CA ASN A 184 25.01 -12.08 4.55
C ASN A 184 24.59 -11.24 5.76
N SER A 185 25.03 -9.98 5.85
CA SER A 185 24.61 -9.03 6.88
C SER A 185 23.59 -8.05 6.32
N MET A 186 22.64 -7.60 7.17
CA MET A 186 21.79 -6.46 6.81
C MET A 186 22.64 -5.24 6.52
N PRO A 187 22.36 -4.51 5.42
CA PRO A 187 22.99 -3.21 5.19
C PRO A 187 22.68 -2.24 6.33
N LEU A 188 23.53 -1.23 6.50
CA LEU A 188 23.26 -0.15 7.43
C LEU A 188 22.23 0.80 6.85
N GLY A 189 21.27 1.23 7.68
CA GLY A 189 20.29 2.26 7.38
C GLY A 189 20.51 3.52 8.19
N THR A 190 19.66 4.51 7.95
CA THR A 190 19.60 5.81 8.66
C THR A 190 18.32 5.98 9.47
N GLY A 191 17.41 5.00 9.39
CA GLY A 191 16.07 5.05 9.97
C GLY A 191 16.04 5.01 11.51
N PRO A 192 14.86 5.18 12.11
CA PRO A 192 14.70 5.28 13.57
C PRO A 192 14.95 3.99 14.34
N PHE A 193 14.95 2.85 13.64
CA PHE A 193 15.26 1.55 14.24
C PHE A 193 16.45 0.91 13.54
N LYS A 194 17.35 0.32 14.32
CA LYS A 194 18.52 -0.41 13.82
C LYS A 194 18.33 -1.90 14.01
N PHE A 195 18.90 -2.66 13.10
CA PHE A 195 18.93 -4.11 13.14
C PHE A 195 19.83 -4.60 14.29
N GLU A 196 19.30 -5.51 15.09
CA GLU A 196 20.04 -6.16 16.16
C GLU A 196 20.36 -7.61 15.82
N LYS A 197 19.36 -8.37 15.33
CA LYS A 197 19.50 -9.82 15.16
C LYS A 197 18.45 -10.36 14.18
N TYR A 198 18.83 -11.39 13.46
CA TYR A 198 17.92 -12.25 12.70
C TYR A 198 18.05 -13.70 13.18
N GLU A 199 16.96 -14.26 13.65
CA GLU A 199 16.82 -15.69 13.87
C GLU A 199 16.11 -16.29 12.65
N THR A 200 16.87 -17.05 11.84
CA THR A 200 16.41 -17.59 10.56
C THR A 200 15.05 -18.28 10.69
N LYS A 201 14.08 -17.88 9.86
CA LYS A 201 12.70 -18.37 9.82
C LYS A 201 11.92 -18.20 11.13
N LYS A 202 12.39 -17.36 12.04
CA LYS A 202 11.70 -17.09 13.32
C LYS A 202 11.37 -15.64 13.52
N ALA A 203 12.39 -14.76 13.59
CA ALA A 203 12.16 -13.36 13.87
C ALA A 203 13.33 -12.45 13.48
N VAL A 204 13.00 -11.20 13.17
CA VAL A 204 13.92 -10.07 13.04
C VAL A 204 13.73 -9.16 14.24
N TYR A 205 14.81 -8.78 14.90
CA TYR A 205 14.80 -7.92 16.07
C TYR A 205 15.42 -6.57 15.74
N LEU A 206 14.69 -5.51 16.06
CA LEU A 206 15.12 -4.13 15.88
C LEU A 206 15.12 -3.40 17.22
N SER A 207 16.07 -2.50 17.45
CA SER A 207 16.06 -1.56 18.57
C SER A 207 16.05 -0.12 18.06
N ARG A 208 15.51 0.79 18.86
CA ARG A 208 15.52 2.22 18.54
C ARG A 208 16.96 2.72 18.39
N TYR A 209 17.18 3.57 17.36
CA TYR A 209 18.47 4.21 17.12
C TYR A 209 18.53 5.56 17.83
N GLU A 210 19.28 5.64 18.94
CA GLU A 210 19.31 6.80 19.85
C GLU A 210 19.92 8.06 19.24
N TYR A 211 20.55 7.97 18.06
CA TYR A 211 21.12 9.10 17.31
C TYR A 211 20.34 9.40 16.04
N TYR A 212 19.05 9.01 16.01
CA TYR A 212 18.20 9.34 14.88
C TYR A 212 18.06 10.85 14.71
N TYR A 213 18.14 11.32 13.48
CA TYR A 213 18.23 12.74 13.14
C TYR A 213 16.89 13.50 13.21
N ASP A 214 15.78 12.80 13.34
CA ASP A 214 14.41 13.35 13.41
C ASP A 214 13.77 12.99 14.76
N GLU A 215 12.47 13.12 14.88
CA GLU A 215 11.71 12.82 16.10
C GLU A 215 11.93 11.38 16.57
N MET A 216 12.31 11.23 17.85
CA MET A 216 12.62 9.94 18.45
C MET A 216 11.35 9.15 18.72
N PRO A 217 11.20 7.91 18.18
CA PRO A 217 10.05 7.07 18.50
C PRO A 217 9.91 6.76 19.98
N SER A 218 8.68 6.73 20.48
CA SER A 218 8.38 6.23 21.84
C SER A 218 8.58 4.71 21.96
N ILE A 219 8.39 4.00 20.85
CA ILE A 219 8.66 2.56 20.75
C ILE A 219 10.17 2.33 20.83
N THR A 220 10.59 1.41 21.70
CA THR A 220 12.03 1.11 21.92
C THR A 220 12.50 -0.11 21.16
N LYS A 221 11.60 -1.03 20.85
CA LYS A 221 11.92 -2.27 20.11
C LYS A 221 10.80 -2.65 19.16
N VAL A 222 11.19 -3.24 18.03
CA VAL A 222 10.26 -3.87 17.08
C VAL A 222 10.74 -5.28 16.79
N THR A 223 9.82 -6.25 16.90
CA THR A 223 10.08 -7.65 16.57
C THR A 223 9.20 -8.08 15.40
N GLY A 224 9.83 -8.38 14.26
CA GLY A 224 9.15 -8.99 13.11
C GLY A 224 9.10 -10.50 13.28
N ILE A 225 7.95 -11.08 13.53
CA ILE A 225 7.75 -12.53 13.78
C ILE A 225 7.36 -13.22 12.49
N VAL A 226 8.14 -14.22 12.07
CA VAL A 226 7.86 -14.98 10.84
C VAL A 226 6.73 -15.98 11.07
N HIS A 227 5.74 -15.95 10.18
CA HIS A 227 4.59 -16.85 10.11
C HIS A 227 4.67 -17.62 8.79
N GLU A 228 4.67 -18.94 8.86
CA GLU A 228 4.70 -19.83 7.68
C GLU A 228 3.38 -19.76 6.89
N ASP A 229 2.29 -19.40 7.57
CA ASP A 229 0.93 -19.33 7.03
C ASP A 229 0.32 -17.97 7.37
N GLU A 230 -0.20 -17.27 6.37
CA GLU A 230 -0.85 -15.98 6.55
C GLU A 230 -2.11 -16.07 7.43
N ASP A 231 -2.83 -17.19 7.39
CA ASP A 231 -4.01 -17.43 8.24
C ASP A 231 -3.66 -17.40 9.74
N LEU A 232 -2.41 -17.73 10.10
CA LEU A 232 -1.92 -17.67 11.48
C LEU A 232 -1.61 -16.26 11.96
N ILE A 233 -1.48 -15.28 11.05
CA ILE A 233 -1.20 -13.88 11.41
C ILE A 233 -2.33 -13.32 12.25
N PHE A 234 -3.58 -13.48 11.80
CA PHE A 234 -4.73 -12.96 12.54
C PHE A 234 -4.95 -13.68 13.87
N THR A 235 -4.69 -14.99 13.93
CA THR A 235 -4.69 -15.73 15.19
C THR A 235 -3.61 -15.22 16.14
N SER A 236 -2.43 -14.88 15.63
CA SER A 236 -1.35 -14.31 16.44
C SER A 236 -1.68 -12.91 16.96
N LEU A 237 -2.44 -12.12 16.19
CA LEU A 237 -2.95 -10.82 16.63
C LEU A 237 -4.01 -10.98 17.75
N GLU A 238 -4.98 -11.90 17.58
CA GLU A 238 -6.01 -12.19 18.59
C GLU A 238 -5.45 -12.72 19.91
N THR A 239 -4.37 -13.49 19.84
CA THR A 239 -3.69 -14.05 21.02
C THR A 239 -2.62 -13.13 21.60
N GLY A 240 -2.41 -11.94 21.03
CA GLY A 240 -1.41 -10.98 21.51
C GLY A 240 0.05 -11.38 21.24
N ARG A 241 0.29 -12.39 20.41
CA ARG A 241 1.65 -12.75 19.97
C ARG A 241 2.26 -11.67 19.09
N ILE A 242 1.43 -11.01 18.27
CA ILE A 242 1.74 -9.74 17.59
C ILE A 242 0.71 -8.71 18.05
N ASN A 243 1.08 -7.44 18.02
CA ASN A 243 0.22 -6.34 18.47
C ASN A 243 -0.04 -5.28 17.41
N VAL A 244 0.60 -5.39 16.23
CA VAL A 244 0.33 -4.58 15.05
C VAL A 244 0.39 -5.47 13.82
N SER A 245 -0.55 -5.29 12.88
CA SER A 245 -0.56 -6.00 11.60
C SER A 245 -1.14 -5.15 10.49
N THR A 246 -0.71 -5.41 9.25
CA THR A 246 -1.43 -5.00 8.05
C THR A 246 -2.52 -6.03 7.74
N ALA A 247 -3.61 -5.60 7.11
CA ALA A 247 -4.63 -6.47 6.56
C ALA A 247 -4.97 -6.00 5.13
N TRP A 248 -4.62 -6.83 4.16
CA TRP A 248 -4.82 -6.61 2.72
C TRP A 248 -6.04 -7.34 2.18
N THR A 249 -6.70 -8.10 3.04
CA THR A 249 -7.88 -8.90 2.74
C THR A 249 -9.06 -8.43 3.56
N SER A 250 -10.21 -8.96 3.22
CA SER A 250 -11.47 -8.74 3.93
C SER A 250 -11.50 -9.14 5.42
N GLU A 251 -10.46 -9.80 5.90
CA GLU A 251 -10.40 -10.37 7.24
C GLU A 251 -10.33 -9.31 8.35
N TYR A 252 -9.94 -8.06 8.02
CA TYR A 252 -9.90 -6.98 9.03
C TYR A 252 -11.27 -6.68 9.66
N GLY A 253 -12.38 -7.10 9.02
CA GLY A 253 -13.73 -6.85 9.53
C GLY A 253 -13.98 -7.39 10.93
N ARG A 254 -13.27 -8.45 11.35
CA ARG A 254 -13.38 -9.00 12.72
C ARG A 254 -12.63 -8.19 13.79
N PHE A 255 -11.74 -7.29 13.37
CA PHE A 255 -11.00 -6.39 14.25
C PHE A 255 -11.62 -4.99 14.28
N TYR A 256 -12.38 -4.64 13.26
CA TYR A 256 -13.14 -3.41 13.20
C TYR A 256 -14.36 -3.54 14.12
N ASN A 257 -14.60 -2.60 15.01
CA ASN A 257 -15.61 -2.66 16.08
C ASN A 257 -15.32 -3.70 17.21
N ASN A 258 -14.05 -3.90 17.51
CA ASN A 258 -13.62 -4.76 18.60
C ASN A 258 -12.88 -3.95 19.67
N ASP A 259 -13.32 -4.01 20.93
CA ASP A 259 -12.74 -3.21 22.03
C ASP A 259 -11.25 -3.51 22.29
N LYS A 260 -10.71 -4.60 21.76
CA LYS A 260 -9.30 -4.97 21.91
C LYS A 260 -8.39 -4.40 20.84
N PHE A 261 -8.95 -3.88 19.75
CA PHE A 261 -8.20 -3.42 18.58
C PHE A 261 -8.71 -2.09 18.07
N SER A 262 -7.82 -1.32 17.47
CA SER A 262 -8.13 -0.19 16.59
C SER A 262 -7.68 -0.50 15.18
N ALA A 263 -8.39 0.03 14.18
CA ALA A 263 -8.07 -0.16 12.79
C ALA A 263 -8.06 1.19 12.06
N ASP A 264 -6.95 1.51 11.42
CA ASP A 264 -6.83 2.60 10.45
C ASP A 264 -7.11 2.02 9.06
N ILE A 265 -8.27 2.36 8.48
CA ILE A 265 -8.74 1.84 7.19
C ILE A 265 -8.45 2.87 6.11
N PHE A 266 -7.84 2.44 5.02
CA PHE A 266 -7.49 3.30 3.89
C PHE A 266 -7.70 2.58 2.55
N PRO A 267 -7.88 3.34 1.44
CA PRO A 267 -7.95 2.75 0.12
C PRO A 267 -6.67 1.95 -0.18
N GLY A 268 -6.85 0.70 -0.60
CA GLY A 268 -5.76 -0.10 -1.15
C GLY A 268 -5.31 0.43 -2.51
N ASN A 269 -4.42 -0.27 -3.17
CA ASN A 269 -3.95 0.06 -4.52
C ASN A 269 -4.49 -0.88 -5.60
N LYS A 270 -5.28 -1.89 -5.24
CA LYS A 270 -5.93 -2.78 -6.21
C LYS A 270 -7.22 -2.14 -6.73
N LEU A 271 -7.18 -1.67 -7.97
CA LEU A 271 -8.33 -1.12 -8.69
C LEU A 271 -9.06 -2.21 -9.46
N THR A 272 -10.36 -2.36 -9.22
CA THR A 272 -11.28 -3.16 -10.05
C THR A 272 -11.95 -2.24 -11.07
N PHE A 273 -11.97 -2.63 -12.34
CA PHE A 273 -12.47 -1.82 -13.44
C PHE A 273 -13.15 -2.67 -14.52
N MET A 274 -13.97 -2.02 -15.34
CA MET A 274 -14.39 -2.55 -16.64
C MET A 274 -13.56 -1.90 -17.74
N PHE A 275 -13.18 -2.69 -18.72
CA PHE A 275 -12.72 -2.23 -20.02
C PHE A 275 -13.80 -2.54 -21.06
N LEU A 276 -14.19 -1.52 -21.84
CA LEU A 276 -15.19 -1.60 -22.89
C LEU A 276 -14.50 -1.60 -24.25
N ASN A 277 -14.54 -2.73 -24.93
CA ASN A 277 -13.85 -2.91 -26.20
C ASN A 277 -14.48 -2.01 -27.28
N THR A 278 -13.69 -1.05 -27.80
CA THR A 278 -14.16 -0.09 -28.82
C THR A 278 -14.32 -0.70 -30.22
N LYS A 279 -14.07 -1.98 -30.38
CA LYS A 279 -14.33 -2.70 -31.61
C LYS A 279 -15.72 -3.34 -31.57
N GLY A 280 -16.42 -3.37 -32.71
CA GLY A 280 -17.72 -4.00 -32.81
C GLY A 280 -18.85 -3.20 -32.12
N LEU A 281 -19.65 -3.85 -31.28
CA LEU A 281 -20.86 -3.26 -30.72
C LEU A 281 -20.59 -2.00 -29.87
N LEU A 282 -19.51 -2.01 -29.10
CA LEU A 282 -19.13 -0.90 -28.23
C LEU A 282 -18.23 0.16 -28.91
N GLU A 283 -18.14 0.17 -30.25
CA GLU A 283 -17.68 1.33 -31.01
C GLU A 283 -18.62 2.53 -30.79
N ASP A 284 -19.93 2.27 -30.59
CA ASP A 284 -20.91 3.29 -30.24
C ASP A 284 -20.68 3.81 -28.80
N GLU A 285 -20.31 5.09 -28.70
CA GLU A 285 -20.10 5.78 -27.42
C GLU A 285 -21.35 5.81 -26.54
N ASN A 286 -22.56 5.88 -27.14
CA ASN A 286 -23.81 5.88 -26.38
C ASN A 286 -24.02 4.52 -25.71
N LEU A 287 -23.68 3.41 -26.37
CA LEU A 287 -23.73 2.09 -25.75
C LEU A 287 -22.71 1.95 -24.60
N ARG A 288 -21.49 2.46 -24.76
CA ARG A 288 -20.52 2.49 -23.66
C ARG A 288 -21.02 3.30 -22.47
N LYS A 289 -21.62 4.47 -22.73
CA LYS A 289 -22.26 5.29 -21.67
C LYS A 289 -23.40 4.53 -20.99
N ALA A 290 -24.25 3.84 -21.75
CA ALA A 290 -25.36 3.07 -21.21
C ALA A 290 -24.87 1.93 -20.31
N VAL A 291 -23.82 1.20 -20.70
CA VAL A 291 -23.17 0.19 -19.84
C VAL A 291 -22.72 0.82 -18.52
N SER A 292 -22.06 1.98 -18.55
CA SER A 292 -21.64 2.67 -17.33
C SER A 292 -22.81 3.17 -16.48
N TYR A 293 -23.86 3.70 -17.09
CA TYR A 293 -25.06 4.21 -16.40
C TYR A 293 -25.86 3.10 -15.69
N ALA A 294 -25.82 1.86 -16.20
CA ALA A 294 -26.52 0.73 -15.61
C ALA A 294 -25.89 0.23 -14.31
N ILE A 295 -24.65 0.62 -13.99
CA ILE A 295 -23.89 0.11 -12.85
C ILE A 295 -23.98 1.08 -11.67
N ASP A 296 -24.69 0.66 -10.62
CA ASP A 296 -24.64 1.31 -9.32
C ASP A 296 -23.41 0.79 -8.55
N LYS A 297 -22.39 1.64 -8.41
CA LYS A 297 -21.13 1.26 -7.78
C LYS A 297 -21.25 1.05 -6.25
N ASP A 298 -22.19 1.71 -5.58
CA ASP A 298 -22.43 1.52 -4.15
C ASP A 298 -23.07 0.14 -3.90
N GLU A 299 -24.09 -0.21 -4.68
CA GLU A 299 -24.69 -1.54 -4.61
C GLU A 299 -23.74 -2.63 -5.11
N LEU A 300 -22.89 -2.36 -6.12
CA LEU A 300 -21.84 -3.27 -6.55
C LEU A 300 -20.89 -3.61 -5.38
N ILE A 301 -20.34 -2.60 -4.70
CA ILE A 301 -19.40 -2.76 -3.59
C ILE A 301 -20.04 -3.55 -2.44
N LYS A 302 -21.28 -3.19 -2.09
CA LYS A 302 -22.05 -3.87 -1.04
C LYS A 302 -22.27 -5.35 -1.35
N ASN A 303 -22.69 -5.68 -2.56
CA ASN A 303 -23.07 -7.04 -2.94
C ASN A 303 -21.85 -7.92 -3.27
N SER A 304 -20.82 -7.37 -3.94
CA SER A 304 -19.68 -8.17 -4.41
C SER A 304 -18.55 -8.25 -3.39
N VAL A 305 -18.26 -7.15 -2.65
CA VAL A 305 -17.13 -7.10 -1.71
C VAL A 305 -17.54 -6.75 -0.27
N LYS A 306 -18.85 -6.77 0.04
CA LYS A 306 -19.39 -6.59 1.39
C LYS A 306 -18.91 -5.29 2.06
N ASP A 307 -19.09 -4.17 1.37
CA ASP A 307 -18.69 -2.81 1.77
C ASP A 307 -17.18 -2.58 1.93
N ARG A 308 -16.33 -3.47 1.39
CA ARG A 308 -14.87 -3.38 1.49
C ARG A 308 -14.23 -2.80 0.23
N GLY A 309 -14.86 -1.82 -0.34
CA GLY A 309 -14.38 -1.09 -1.50
C GLY A 309 -14.57 0.41 -1.32
N VAL A 310 -13.71 1.18 -1.97
CA VAL A 310 -13.84 2.63 -2.08
C VAL A 310 -14.24 2.95 -3.50
N LYS A 311 -15.49 3.38 -3.68
CA LYS A 311 -16.03 3.79 -4.98
C LYS A 311 -15.12 4.82 -5.65
N THR A 312 -14.87 4.64 -6.94
CA THR A 312 -14.06 5.59 -7.71
C THR A 312 -14.56 5.78 -9.13
N SER A 313 -14.26 6.94 -9.69
CA SER A 313 -14.32 7.23 -11.12
C SER A 313 -12.94 7.56 -11.68
N SER A 314 -11.92 7.53 -10.83
CA SER A 314 -10.53 7.77 -11.14
C SER A 314 -9.76 6.45 -11.27
N PHE A 315 -8.77 6.41 -12.14
CA PHE A 315 -7.77 5.35 -12.18
C PHE A 315 -6.65 5.57 -11.15
N LEU A 316 -6.63 6.73 -10.48
CA LEU A 316 -5.71 7.05 -9.41
C LEU A 316 -6.30 6.70 -8.05
N ASN A 317 -5.45 6.31 -7.10
CA ASN A 317 -5.87 6.07 -5.73
C ASN A 317 -6.62 7.30 -5.19
N PRO A 318 -7.79 7.13 -4.55
CA PRO A 318 -8.60 8.25 -4.05
C PRO A 318 -7.87 9.19 -3.07
N LYS A 319 -6.84 8.69 -2.37
CA LYS A 319 -5.98 9.51 -1.50
C LYS A 319 -4.85 10.22 -2.26
N SER A 320 -4.57 9.87 -3.51
CA SER A 320 -3.52 10.55 -4.28
C SER A 320 -3.84 12.03 -4.44
N TYR A 321 -2.87 12.89 -4.14
CA TYR A 321 -3.03 14.33 -4.35
C TYR A 321 -3.17 14.74 -5.84
N TYR A 322 -2.92 13.81 -6.75
CA TYR A 322 -3.23 13.95 -8.18
C TYR A 322 -4.68 13.57 -8.50
N SER A 323 -5.34 12.78 -7.66
CA SER A 323 -6.69 12.31 -7.92
C SER A 323 -7.67 13.48 -7.93
N ASN A 324 -8.64 13.39 -8.81
CA ASN A 324 -9.74 14.32 -8.90
C ASN A 324 -11.00 13.59 -8.43
N SER A 325 -11.67 14.10 -7.41
CA SER A 325 -12.94 13.52 -6.92
C SER A 325 -14.10 13.76 -7.91
N MET A 326 -13.90 13.36 -9.17
CA MET A 326 -14.98 13.40 -10.17
C MET A 326 -15.95 12.25 -9.89
N ASN A 327 -17.24 12.57 -9.93
CA ASN A 327 -18.29 11.56 -9.83
C ASN A 327 -18.69 11.09 -11.23
N ASP A 328 -18.83 9.80 -11.37
CA ASP A 328 -19.47 9.16 -12.51
C ASP A 328 -20.99 9.12 -12.28
N GLU A 329 -21.76 9.34 -13.32
CA GLU A 329 -23.22 9.36 -13.23
C GLU A 329 -23.75 7.92 -13.36
N THR A 330 -24.49 7.45 -12.34
CA THR A 330 -25.38 6.29 -12.46
C THR A 330 -26.74 6.77 -12.92
N ASN A 331 -27.28 6.22 -14.02
CA ASN A 331 -28.57 6.64 -14.56
C ASN A 331 -29.28 5.48 -15.27
N LEU A 332 -29.96 4.67 -14.48
CA LEU A 332 -30.63 3.47 -14.98
C LEU A 332 -31.65 3.79 -16.08
N GLU A 333 -32.45 4.88 -15.94
CA GLU A 333 -33.46 5.25 -16.94
C GLU A 333 -32.84 5.54 -18.32
N LYS A 334 -31.69 6.24 -18.34
CA LYS A 334 -30.96 6.46 -19.59
C LYS A 334 -30.42 5.16 -20.19
N ALA A 335 -29.91 4.25 -19.36
CA ALA A 335 -29.46 2.95 -19.81
C ALA A 335 -30.61 2.14 -20.44
N GLU A 336 -31.74 2.03 -19.75
CA GLU A 336 -32.96 1.36 -20.23
C GLU A 336 -33.44 1.95 -21.55
N GLN A 337 -33.49 3.27 -21.68
CA GLN A 337 -33.89 3.94 -22.92
C GLN A 337 -32.96 3.56 -24.09
N ILE A 338 -31.65 3.54 -23.89
CA ILE A 338 -30.70 3.19 -24.96
C ILE A 338 -30.79 1.71 -25.29
N PHE A 339 -30.84 0.81 -24.29
CA PHE A 339 -30.92 -0.63 -24.52
C PHE A 339 -32.26 -1.07 -25.12
N SER A 340 -33.38 -0.41 -24.79
CA SER A 340 -34.67 -0.70 -25.40
C SER A 340 -34.67 -0.46 -26.92
N ASN A 341 -33.92 0.51 -27.39
CA ASN A 341 -33.77 0.85 -28.80
C ASN A 341 -32.83 -0.08 -29.55
N THR A 342 -31.76 -0.55 -28.88
CA THR A 342 -30.65 -1.27 -29.52
C THR A 342 -30.67 -2.76 -29.24
N LYS A 343 -31.27 -3.21 -28.12
CA LYS A 343 -31.36 -4.60 -27.65
C LYS A 343 -29.99 -5.31 -27.76
N PRO A 344 -28.95 -4.79 -27.09
CA PRO A 344 -27.63 -5.33 -27.25
C PRO A 344 -27.47 -6.67 -26.54
N THR A 345 -26.61 -7.54 -27.12
CA THR A 345 -26.08 -8.73 -26.45
C THR A 345 -24.59 -8.54 -26.27
N PHE A 346 -24.14 -8.43 -25.01
CA PHE A 346 -22.73 -8.22 -24.67
C PHE A 346 -22.05 -9.52 -24.31
N ARG A 347 -20.83 -9.73 -24.81
CA ARG A 347 -19.93 -10.80 -24.37
C ARG A 347 -19.08 -10.28 -23.23
N LEU A 348 -19.24 -10.85 -22.02
CA LEU A 348 -18.55 -10.46 -20.81
C LEU A 348 -17.47 -11.47 -20.46
N TYR A 349 -16.24 -10.99 -20.20
CA TYR A 349 -15.07 -11.79 -19.87
C TYR A 349 -14.38 -11.30 -18.59
N PHE A 350 -13.82 -12.22 -17.81
CA PHE A 350 -13.08 -11.96 -16.58
C PHE A 350 -12.22 -13.16 -16.21
N TYR A 351 -11.29 -13.00 -15.26
CA TYR A 351 -10.47 -14.12 -14.78
C TYR A 351 -11.21 -14.97 -13.77
N TRP A 352 -11.51 -16.22 -14.12
CA TRP A 352 -12.28 -17.16 -13.30
C TRP A 352 -11.53 -17.66 -12.06
N GLY A 353 -10.17 -17.54 -12.03
CA GLY A 353 -9.36 -17.90 -10.88
C GLY A 353 -9.54 -17.00 -9.65
N GLU A 354 -10.21 -15.83 -9.80
CA GLU A 354 -10.39 -14.84 -8.75
C GLU A 354 -11.85 -14.72 -8.32
N LYS A 355 -12.17 -15.21 -7.11
CA LYS A 355 -13.54 -15.19 -6.57
C LYS A 355 -14.17 -13.79 -6.57
N GLU A 356 -13.41 -12.75 -6.27
CA GLU A 356 -13.90 -11.37 -6.27
C GLU A 356 -14.35 -10.94 -7.67
N GLN A 357 -13.63 -11.32 -8.72
CA GLN A 357 -14.02 -11.01 -10.09
C GLN A 357 -15.31 -11.74 -10.51
N ILE A 358 -15.50 -12.98 -10.04
CA ILE A 358 -16.76 -13.73 -10.27
C ILE A 358 -17.95 -12.99 -9.65
N GLU A 359 -17.84 -12.53 -8.40
CA GLU A 359 -18.93 -11.81 -7.73
C GLU A 359 -19.23 -10.46 -8.42
N VAL A 360 -18.19 -9.73 -8.84
CA VAL A 360 -18.33 -8.49 -9.61
C VAL A 360 -19.02 -8.75 -10.96
N ALA A 361 -18.61 -9.81 -11.68
CA ALA A 361 -19.19 -10.18 -12.96
C ALA A 361 -20.66 -10.58 -12.83
N ASN A 362 -21.03 -11.31 -11.79
CA ASN A 362 -22.42 -11.67 -11.50
C ASN A 362 -23.29 -10.43 -11.27
N TYR A 363 -22.80 -9.47 -10.47
CA TYR A 363 -23.52 -8.22 -10.24
C TYR A 363 -23.70 -7.41 -11.53
N ILE A 364 -22.61 -7.21 -12.30
CA ILE A 364 -22.66 -6.45 -13.56
C ILE A 364 -23.59 -7.11 -14.56
N THR A 365 -23.54 -8.43 -14.68
CA THR A 365 -24.47 -9.19 -15.54
C THR A 365 -25.93 -8.95 -15.15
N ALA A 366 -26.26 -9.01 -13.85
CA ALA A 366 -27.60 -8.75 -13.36
C ALA A 366 -28.03 -7.29 -13.64
N ALA A 367 -27.15 -6.31 -13.39
CA ALA A 367 -27.45 -4.90 -13.63
C ALA A 367 -27.72 -4.59 -15.10
N LEU A 368 -26.92 -5.13 -16.02
CA LEU A 368 -27.12 -4.95 -17.46
C LEU A 368 -28.41 -5.62 -17.95
N LYS A 369 -28.73 -6.83 -17.46
CA LYS A 369 -29.99 -7.52 -17.78
C LYS A 369 -31.19 -6.75 -17.25
N ASN A 370 -31.12 -6.21 -16.05
CA ASN A 370 -32.18 -5.36 -15.49
C ASN A 370 -32.40 -4.09 -16.31
N ALA A 371 -31.36 -3.54 -16.92
CA ALA A 371 -31.44 -2.40 -17.82
C ALA A 371 -31.91 -2.76 -19.25
N GLY A 372 -32.16 -4.04 -19.55
CA GLY A 372 -32.72 -4.51 -20.83
C GLY A 372 -31.68 -4.94 -21.87
N ALA A 373 -30.44 -5.20 -21.48
CA ALA A 373 -29.43 -5.85 -22.33
C ALA A 373 -29.45 -7.38 -22.12
N GLU A 374 -28.94 -8.14 -23.10
CA GLU A 374 -28.54 -9.54 -22.91
C GLU A 374 -27.04 -9.61 -22.61
N VAL A 375 -26.63 -10.61 -21.82
CA VAL A 375 -25.22 -10.80 -21.45
C VAL A 375 -24.86 -12.28 -21.55
N ASP A 376 -23.87 -12.57 -22.41
CA ASP A 376 -23.26 -13.87 -22.57
C ASP A 376 -21.91 -13.87 -21.86
N ILE A 377 -21.81 -14.61 -20.76
CA ILE A 377 -20.56 -14.78 -20.03
C ILE A 377 -19.68 -15.75 -20.82
N ILE A 378 -18.47 -15.32 -21.15
CA ILE A 378 -17.47 -16.18 -21.81
C ILE A 378 -16.93 -17.15 -20.78
N ASP A 379 -17.04 -18.45 -21.10
CA ASP A 379 -16.51 -19.51 -20.24
C ASP A 379 -14.98 -19.55 -20.30
N GLY A 380 -14.35 -19.46 -19.15
CA GLY A 380 -12.92 -19.54 -18.92
C GLY A 380 -12.62 -20.32 -17.64
N GLU A 381 -13.59 -21.13 -17.16
CA GLU A 381 -13.39 -21.93 -15.95
C GLU A 381 -12.23 -22.92 -16.14
N GLY A 382 -11.25 -22.84 -15.22
CA GLY A 382 -10.07 -23.69 -15.25
C GLY A 382 -8.94 -23.21 -16.17
N GLU A 383 -9.09 -22.07 -16.85
CA GLU A 383 -7.95 -21.47 -17.58
C GLU A 383 -6.88 -20.95 -16.61
N ASP A 384 -5.62 -21.07 -16.99
CA ASP A 384 -4.52 -20.44 -16.25
C ASP A 384 -4.41 -18.95 -16.59
N PHE A 385 -3.64 -18.22 -15.77
CA PHE A 385 -3.51 -16.77 -15.91
C PHE A 385 -2.82 -16.35 -17.23
N GLU A 386 -1.94 -17.18 -17.80
CA GLU A 386 -1.29 -16.89 -19.09
C GLU A 386 -2.28 -16.99 -20.25
N THR A 387 -3.13 -18.00 -20.24
CA THR A 387 -4.23 -18.19 -21.19
C THR A 387 -5.21 -17.04 -21.09
N TYR A 388 -5.61 -16.63 -19.88
CA TYR A 388 -6.45 -15.45 -19.66
C TYR A 388 -5.82 -14.19 -20.29
N LEU A 389 -4.54 -13.90 -20.05
CA LEU A 389 -3.86 -12.74 -20.62
C LEU A 389 -3.80 -12.79 -22.15
N GLN A 390 -3.66 -13.99 -22.74
CA GLN A 390 -3.69 -14.13 -24.20
C GLN A 390 -5.09 -13.82 -24.75
N ASN A 391 -6.16 -14.35 -24.12
CA ASN A 391 -7.54 -14.07 -24.51
C ASN A 391 -7.91 -12.58 -24.39
N VAL A 392 -7.38 -11.90 -23.37
CA VAL A 392 -7.50 -10.44 -23.22
C VAL A 392 -6.86 -9.72 -24.42
N LYS A 393 -5.66 -10.12 -24.84
CA LYS A 393 -4.96 -9.55 -26.01
C LYS A 393 -5.70 -9.80 -27.32
N ASP A 394 -6.30 -10.98 -27.47
CA ASP A 394 -7.07 -11.34 -28.67
C ASP A 394 -8.35 -10.51 -28.79
N GLY A 395 -8.86 -9.96 -27.68
CA GLY A 395 -9.94 -8.98 -27.67
C GLY A 395 -11.31 -9.55 -28.08
N ASN A 396 -11.54 -10.85 -27.90
CA ASN A 396 -12.79 -11.52 -28.30
C ASN A 396 -13.94 -11.32 -27.28
N TYR A 397 -14.06 -10.15 -26.70
CA TYR A 397 -15.08 -9.75 -25.72
C TYR A 397 -15.58 -8.33 -26.02
N ASP A 398 -16.73 -7.96 -25.47
CA ASP A 398 -17.25 -6.59 -25.48
C ASP A 398 -16.94 -5.88 -24.15
N ILE A 399 -17.13 -6.57 -23.02
CA ILE A 399 -16.86 -6.07 -21.66
C ILE A 399 -15.84 -7.00 -21.01
N LEU A 400 -14.71 -6.44 -20.56
CA LEU A 400 -13.74 -7.12 -19.72
C LEU A 400 -13.81 -6.56 -18.31
N ILE A 401 -13.96 -7.42 -17.29
CA ILE A 401 -13.75 -7.06 -15.90
C ILE A 401 -12.36 -7.52 -15.52
N SER A 402 -11.56 -6.61 -14.96
CA SER A 402 -10.20 -6.92 -14.57
C SER A 402 -9.77 -6.10 -13.36
N GLN A 403 -8.60 -6.43 -12.85
CA GLN A 403 -7.98 -5.76 -11.72
C GLN A 403 -6.55 -5.37 -12.07
N MET A 404 -6.11 -4.26 -11.48
CA MET A 404 -4.72 -3.84 -11.58
C MET A 404 -4.26 -3.22 -10.27
N ASN A 405 -2.97 -3.29 -9.99
CA ASN A 405 -2.38 -2.43 -9.00
C ASN A 405 -2.24 -1.04 -9.63
N ALA A 406 -3.07 -0.11 -9.16
CA ALA A 406 -2.91 1.28 -9.54
C ALA A 406 -1.72 1.83 -8.76
N ASP A 407 -0.75 2.32 -9.47
CA ASP A 407 0.40 2.94 -8.86
C ASP A 407 -0.01 4.19 -8.09
N ILE A 408 0.71 4.45 -7.04
CA ILE A 408 0.48 5.57 -6.13
C ILE A 408 0.77 6.89 -6.81
N VAL A 409 1.75 6.87 -7.68
CA VAL A 409 2.08 7.95 -8.61
C VAL A 409 1.41 7.62 -9.94
N PRO A 410 0.86 8.61 -10.68
CA PRO A 410 0.22 8.35 -11.95
C PRO A 410 1.16 7.62 -12.89
N THR A 411 0.93 6.32 -13.12
CA THR A 411 1.59 5.60 -14.20
C THR A 411 0.63 5.54 -15.38
N TYR A 412 1.15 5.90 -16.52
CA TYR A 412 0.39 5.92 -17.78
C TYR A 412 0.59 4.68 -18.66
N PRO A 413 1.48 3.71 -18.33
CA PRO A 413 1.72 2.54 -19.17
C PRO A 413 0.47 1.74 -19.49
N ILE A 414 -0.49 1.68 -18.55
CA ILE A 414 -1.75 0.98 -18.80
C ILE A 414 -2.51 1.58 -19.99
N PHE A 415 -2.48 2.90 -20.16
CA PHE A 415 -3.15 3.57 -21.25
C PHE A 415 -2.32 3.55 -22.55
N LEU A 416 -0.99 3.52 -22.43
CA LEU A 416 -0.08 3.59 -23.58
C LEU A 416 0.24 2.23 -24.20
N ASN A 417 0.35 1.19 -23.37
CA ASN A 417 0.84 -0.13 -23.79
C ASN A 417 -0.27 -1.19 -23.90
N SER A 418 -1.46 -0.92 -23.39
CA SER A 418 -2.56 -1.89 -23.37
C SER A 418 -3.26 -2.08 -24.72
N GLY A 419 -3.05 -1.20 -25.69
CA GLY A 419 -3.88 -1.13 -26.90
C GLY A 419 -5.34 -0.75 -26.63
N VAL A 420 -5.65 -0.36 -25.40
CA VAL A 420 -6.98 0.00 -24.92
C VAL A 420 -7.45 1.32 -25.52
N PHE A 421 -6.55 2.30 -25.57
CA PHE A 421 -6.82 3.56 -26.26
C PHE A 421 -6.24 3.48 -27.67
N PRO A 422 -7.00 3.85 -28.70
CA PRO A 422 -6.49 3.91 -30.04
C PRO A 422 -5.27 4.83 -30.11
N ASN A 423 -4.15 4.35 -30.63
CA ASN A 423 -2.96 5.18 -30.85
C ASN A 423 -3.22 6.40 -31.75
N GLU A 424 -4.40 6.46 -32.37
CA GLU A 424 -4.85 7.48 -33.30
C GLU A 424 -5.72 8.58 -32.66
N ASP A 425 -6.03 8.49 -31.34
CA ASP A 425 -6.79 9.56 -30.67
C ASP A 425 -5.89 10.78 -30.41
N GLU A 426 -6.10 11.83 -31.19
CA GLU A 426 -5.31 13.07 -31.12
C GLU A 426 -5.44 13.78 -29.77
N GLU A 427 -6.64 13.75 -29.15
CA GLU A 427 -6.91 14.37 -27.84
C GLU A 427 -6.10 13.66 -26.75
N PHE A 428 -6.12 12.32 -26.73
CA PHE A 428 -5.34 11.52 -25.80
C PHE A 428 -3.84 11.79 -25.97
N ASN A 429 -3.32 11.72 -27.18
CA ASN A 429 -1.90 11.95 -27.46
C ASN A 429 -1.46 13.36 -27.08
N HIS A 430 -2.34 14.36 -27.24
CA HIS A 430 -2.07 15.73 -26.81
C HIS A 430 -1.96 15.84 -25.28
N ILE A 431 -2.87 15.19 -24.52
CA ILE A 431 -2.84 15.17 -23.05
C ILE A 431 -1.54 14.49 -22.56
N ILE A 432 -1.18 13.34 -23.13
CA ILE A 432 0.07 12.64 -22.78
C ILE A 432 1.31 13.48 -23.09
N SER A 433 1.30 14.20 -24.21
CA SER A 433 2.40 15.14 -24.53
C SER A 433 2.53 16.27 -23.51
N LYS A 434 1.40 16.82 -23.01
CA LYS A 434 1.42 17.81 -21.92
C LYS A 434 2.02 17.23 -20.63
N ILE A 435 1.67 15.99 -20.28
CA ILE A 435 2.22 15.31 -19.10
C ILE A 435 3.74 15.22 -19.23
N LYS A 436 4.24 14.71 -20.36
CA LYS A 436 5.69 14.57 -20.62
C LYS A 436 6.47 15.87 -20.44
N ASN A 437 5.89 16.98 -20.88
CA ASN A 437 6.53 18.30 -20.89
C ASN A 437 6.18 19.16 -19.66
N SER A 438 5.49 18.61 -18.67
CA SER A 438 5.14 19.35 -17.46
C SER A 438 6.38 19.70 -16.65
N SER A 439 6.48 20.99 -16.25
CA SER A 439 7.64 21.53 -15.52
C SER A 439 7.33 21.86 -14.04
N ASN A 440 6.07 21.76 -13.61
CA ASN A 440 5.69 21.99 -12.23
C ASN A 440 4.49 21.14 -11.79
N SER A 441 4.40 20.87 -10.51
CA SER A 441 3.37 19.98 -9.94
C SER A 441 1.95 20.51 -10.11
N ARG A 442 1.75 21.82 -10.13
CA ARG A 442 0.40 22.42 -10.31
C ARG A 442 -0.16 22.11 -11.70
N ASP A 443 0.67 22.30 -12.74
CA ASP A 443 0.27 22.03 -14.10
C ASP A 443 0.03 20.52 -14.29
N LEU A 444 0.89 19.69 -13.73
CA LEU A 444 0.75 18.24 -13.78
C LEU A 444 -0.56 17.77 -13.16
N ILE A 445 -0.96 18.31 -11.99
CA ILE A 445 -2.26 18.03 -11.38
C ILE A 445 -3.42 18.43 -12.32
N GLN A 446 -3.35 19.59 -12.98
CA GLN A 446 -4.41 20.01 -13.90
C GLN A 446 -4.49 19.13 -15.15
N ILE A 447 -3.33 18.71 -15.69
CA ILE A 447 -3.28 17.82 -16.84
C ILE A 447 -3.81 16.41 -16.49
N ASN A 448 -3.51 15.92 -15.28
CA ASN A 448 -4.12 14.66 -14.81
C ASN A 448 -5.65 14.77 -14.72
N LYS A 449 -6.19 15.90 -14.29
CA LYS A 449 -7.64 16.14 -14.30
C LYS A 449 -8.24 16.17 -15.72
N GLU A 450 -7.47 16.63 -16.71
CA GLU A 450 -7.87 16.54 -18.12
C GLU A 450 -7.92 15.08 -18.58
N LEU A 451 -6.90 14.29 -18.23
CA LEU A 451 -6.86 12.86 -18.55
C LEU A 451 -8.01 12.09 -17.90
N GLU A 452 -8.29 12.31 -16.63
CA GLU A 452 -9.43 11.68 -15.95
C GLU A 452 -10.77 12.03 -16.62
N ARG A 453 -10.99 13.30 -16.96
CA ARG A 453 -12.21 13.72 -17.70
C ARG A 453 -12.31 13.04 -19.05
N TYR A 454 -11.20 12.93 -19.77
CA TYR A 454 -11.14 12.22 -21.04
C TYR A 454 -11.57 10.75 -20.86
N VAL A 455 -10.95 10.04 -19.92
CA VAL A 455 -11.26 8.64 -19.61
C VAL A 455 -12.74 8.44 -19.23
N ILE A 456 -13.26 9.30 -18.35
CA ILE A 456 -14.67 9.26 -17.92
C ILE A 456 -15.62 9.50 -19.08
N ASN A 457 -15.33 10.46 -19.94
CA ASN A 457 -16.22 10.81 -21.05
C ASN A 457 -16.25 9.75 -22.15
N LYS A 458 -15.11 9.19 -22.48
CA LYS A 458 -15.00 8.16 -23.55
C LYS A 458 -15.57 6.80 -23.14
N LYS A 459 -15.63 6.51 -21.83
CA LYS A 459 -16.12 5.23 -21.28
C LYS A 459 -15.46 3.99 -21.90
N VAL A 460 -14.20 4.08 -22.26
CA VAL A 460 -13.41 2.93 -22.69
C VAL A 460 -12.89 2.16 -21.49
N PHE A 461 -12.42 2.90 -20.48
CA PHE A 461 -11.99 2.42 -19.19
C PHE A 461 -12.93 2.96 -18.11
N VAL A 462 -13.57 2.08 -17.36
CA VAL A 462 -14.57 2.43 -16.34
C VAL A 462 -14.08 1.94 -14.97
N PRO A 463 -13.41 2.79 -14.18
CA PRO A 463 -13.04 2.45 -12.80
C PRO A 463 -14.29 2.14 -11.98
N LEU A 464 -14.24 1.11 -11.14
CA LEU A 464 -15.35 0.71 -10.29
C LEU A 464 -15.07 1.05 -8.83
N PHE A 465 -14.07 0.41 -8.24
CA PHE A 465 -13.66 0.64 -6.86
C PHE A 465 -12.21 0.23 -6.62
N PHE A 466 -11.60 0.83 -5.60
CA PHE A 466 -10.37 0.35 -4.98
C PHE A 466 -10.71 -0.59 -3.82
N ASN A 467 -9.90 -1.62 -3.60
CA ASN A 467 -10.00 -2.40 -2.38
C ASN A 467 -9.71 -1.52 -1.14
N GLN A 468 -10.09 -1.99 0.04
CA GLN A 468 -9.70 -1.39 1.31
C GLN A 468 -8.64 -2.24 2.00
N ASN A 469 -7.65 -1.56 2.54
CA ASN A 469 -6.62 -2.12 3.40
C ASN A 469 -6.77 -1.54 4.81
N ALA A 470 -6.16 -2.18 5.79
CA ALA A 470 -6.14 -1.68 7.15
C ALA A 470 -4.79 -1.90 7.84
N MET A 471 -4.44 -0.98 8.72
CA MET A 471 -3.50 -1.20 9.80
C MET A 471 -4.30 -1.51 11.07
N ILE A 472 -3.99 -2.63 11.71
CA ILE A 472 -4.65 -3.08 12.93
C ILE A 472 -3.66 -2.97 14.07
N TYR A 473 -4.08 -2.32 15.15
CA TYR A 473 -3.29 -2.12 16.36
C TYR A 473 -4.01 -2.74 17.55
N SER A 474 -3.28 -3.34 18.47
CA SER A 474 -3.80 -3.54 19.83
C SER A 474 -4.24 -2.19 20.40
N ASN A 475 -5.37 -2.15 21.12
CA ASN A 475 -5.94 -0.91 21.69
C ASN A 475 -5.02 -0.17 22.68
N GLN A 476 -3.89 -0.79 23.06
CA GLN A 476 -2.85 -0.15 23.86
C GLN A 476 -1.90 0.73 23.03
N ILE A 477 -1.96 0.63 21.69
CA ILE A 477 -1.09 1.35 20.77
C ILE A 477 -1.93 2.40 20.06
N ILE A 478 -1.51 3.66 20.16
CA ILE A 478 -2.08 4.76 19.41
C ILE A 478 -1.03 5.25 18.40
N SER A 479 -1.41 5.43 17.16
CA SER A 479 -0.61 6.07 16.15
C SER A 479 -1.29 7.37 15.69
N GLU A 480 -0.57 8.47 15.74
CA GLU A 480 -1.02 9.77 15.24
C GLU A 480 -0.75 9.92 13.73
N TYR A 481 -0.05 8.98 13.13
CA TYR A 481 0.32 9.00 11.73
C TYR A 481 -0.58 8.07 10.92
N GLU A 482 -1.28 8.61 9.93
CA GLU A 482 -2.11 7.80 9.04
C GLU A 482 -1.24 6.93 8.12
N SER A 483 -1.60 5.66 8.03
CA SER A 483 -0.90 4.66 7.21
C SER A 483 -1.10 4.90 5.72
N ASN A 484 -0.16 4.42 4.91
CA ASN A 484 -0.27 4.36 3.46
C ASN A 484 0.16 2.98 2.93
N ASN A 485 -0.13 2.72 1.66
CA ASN A 485 0.10 1.40 1.05
C ASN A 485 1.59 1.05 0.82
N ILE A 486 2.50 2.05 0.79
CA ILE A 486 3.92 1.78 0.53
C ILE A 486 4.66 1.45 1.82
N PHE A 487 4.46 2.26 2.86
CA PHE A 487 5.18 2.14 4.12
C PHE A 487 4.20 2.13 5.30
N PRO A 488 3.34 1.10 5.41
CA PRO A 488 2.30 1.08 6.43
C PRO A 488 2.88 1.16 7.84
N TYR A 489 4.03 0.52 8.12
CA TYR A 489 4.67 0.56 9.43
C TYR A 489 5.40 1.86 9.76
N LYS A 490 5.55 2.81 8.81
CA LYS A 490 6.04 4.16 9.17
C LYS A 490 5.17 4.87 10.20
N SER A 491 3.90 4.49 10.31
CA SER A 491 2.99 4.92 11.38
C SER A 491 3.56 4.65 12.78
N LEU A 492 4.41 3.63 12.94
CA LEU A 492 5.05 3.29 14.20
C LEU A 492 6.13 4.29 14.65
N LYS A 493 6.63 5.16 13.76
CA LYS A 493 7.55 6.24 14.12
C LYS A 493 6.95 7.22 15.15
N ARG A 494 5.62 7.40 15.12
CA ARG A 494 4.86 8.30 16.01
C ARG A 494 3.81 7.56 16.84
N ALA A 495 3.94 6.25 16.96
CA ALA A 495 3.06 5.47 17.81
C ALA A 495 3.60 5.43 19.24
N TYR A 496 2.68 5.36 20.20
CA TYR A 496 2.98 5.25 21.62
C TYR A 496 2.00 4.30 22.30
N PHE A 497 2.39 3.81 23.49
CA PHE A 497 1.53 2.99 24.30
C PHE A 497 0.71 3.86 25.24
N THR A 498 -0.58 3.58 25.33
CA THR A 498 -1.44 4.16 26.38
C THR A 498 -1.24 3.40 27.68
N GLU A 499 -1.20 4.12 28.81
CA GLU A 499 -1.30 3.49 30.11
C GLU A 499 -2.65 2.78 30.24
N LYS A 500 -2.69 1.60 30.87
CA LYS A 500 -3.96 0.88 31.15
C LYS A 500 -4.90 1.83 31.89
N HIS A 501 -5.97 2.25 31.26
CA HIS A 501 -7.06 2.92 31.94
C HIS A 501 -7.90 1.86 32.70
N ASP A 502 -7.81 1.86 34.03
CA ASP A 502 -8.71 1.14 34.89
C ASP A 502 -10.12 1.75 34.83
N GLY A 503 -10.80 1.65 33.70
CA GLY A 503 -12.24 1.88 33.56
C GLY A 503 -12.85 3.18 34.15
N LYS A 504 -12.04 4.17 34.52
CA LYS A 504 -12.50 5.50 34.94
C LYS A 504 -12.27 6.51 33.82
N GLY A 505 -13.37 7.12 33.41
CA GLY A 505 -13.46 7.96 32.20
C GLY A 505 -12.32 8.95 32.04
N ILE A 506 -11.91 9.11 30.78
CA ILE A 506 -11.01 10.17 30.33
C ILE A 506 -11.80 11.46 30.47
N ASP A 507 -11.36 12.37 31.37
CA ASP A 507 -11.79 13.75 31.30
C ASP A 507 -11.24 14.34 30.00
N GLU A 508 -12.14 14.70 29.10
CA GLU A 508 -11.77 15.42 27.86
C GLU A 508 -10.92 16.64 28.24
N PRO A 509 -9.79 16.90 27.55
CA PRO A 509 -9.02 18.10 27.79
C PRO A 509 -9.90 19.32 27.55
N GLU A 510 -10.10 20.16 28.56
CA GLU A 510 -10.79 21.44 28.44
C GLU A 510 -10.16 22.26 27.29
N VAL A 511 -10.91 22.41 26.20
CA VAL A 511 -10.60 23.37 25.16
C VAL A 511 -10.77 24.77 25.76
N LYS A 512 -9.69 25.40 26.17
CA LYS A 512 -9.69 26.82 26.55
C LYS A 512 -10.03 27.66 25.31
N THR A 513 -11.28 28.03 25.20
CA THR A 513 -11.72 29.09 24.28
C THR A 513 -11.20 30.41 24.80
N ASP A 514 -10.23 31.01 24.12
CA ASP A 514 -9.83 32.40 24.33
C ASP A 514 -11.01 33.34 23.96
N GLU A 515 -11.75 33.81 24.98
CA GLU A 515 -12.70 34.90 24.84
C GLU A 515 -11.95 36.19 24.44
N LYS A 516 -12.14 36.61 23.20
CA LYS A 516 -11.78 37.97 22.75
C LYS A 516 -12.60 38.99 23.52
N LYS A 517 -11.97 39.72 24.43
CA LYS A 517 -12.51 40.96 25.00
C LYS A 517 -12.66 41.99 23.91
N GLU A 518 -13.90 42.26 23.52
CA GLU A 518 -14.25 43.51 22.81
C GLU A 518 -14.10 44.68 23.76
N THR A 519 -13.10 45.52 23.53
CA THR A 519 -13.00 46.85 24.09
C THR A 519 -13.93 47.79 23.32
N LYS A 520 -15.03 48.19 23.93
CA LYS A 520 -15.81 49.39 23.53
C LYS A 520 -14.97 50.62 23.87
N THR A 521 -14.70 51.42 22.87
CA THR A 521 -14.29 52.81 23.01
C THR A 521 -15.44 53.67 22.54
N GLU A 522 -15.78 54.66 23.39
CA GLU A 522 -16.68 55.77 23.15
C GLU A 522 -16.29 56.64 21.93
#